data_df357b702f272be051aab6d3dc190f53
#
_entry.id   df357b702f272be051aab6d3dc190f53
#
_cell.length_a   1.000
_cell.length_b   1.000
_cell.length_c   1.000
_cell.angle_alpha   90.00
_cell.angle_beta   90.00
_cell.angle_gamma   90.00
#
_symmetry.space_group_name_H-M   'P 1'
#
loop_
_entity.id
_entity.type
_entity.pdbx_description
1 polymer ?
#
loop_
_entity_poly.entity_id
_entity_poly.type
_entity_poly.pdbx_seq_one_letter_code
_entity_poly.pdbx_strand_id
1 'polypeptide(L)'
;HTDWLGDSRELIAIEKAGVVRPGQPCVVADPDPPNSLISTLDALGATTFFINREWRVVGGEMQTSSHRRYQLPDNTGLLPVNMGAAIQALEVSGLVTVDQSLVNHLASVRLTGRLSRIQTEDFELVLDVAHNVESVSQLVQFLTDHPVSGKTAAVFGVMGDKPIHDMLALCESAFDEWHLIDLCHVPRAMSTD
;
A
#
# COMPACT_ATOMS: atom_id res chain seq x y z
N HIS A 1 -7.29 3.83 -12.82
CA HIS A 1 -6.01 3.71 -13.55
C HIS A 1 -6.18 3.22 -15.00
N THR A 2 -7.33 2.66 -15.35
CA THR A 2 -7.60 2.08 -16.65
C THR A 2 -7.49 3.09 -17.80
N ASP A 3 -7.96 4.32 -17.63
CA ASP A 3 -7.95 5.36 -18.68
C ASP A 3 -6.54 5.78 -19.15
N TRP A 4 -5.50 5.52 -18.35
CA TRP A 4 -4.13 5.96 -18.62
C TRP A 4 -3.12 4.83 -18.65
N LEU A 5 -3.36 3.72 -17.91
CA LEU A 5 -2.40 2.64 -17.73
C LEU A 5 -2.83 1.34 -18.43
N GLY A 6 -3.99 1.32 -19.14
CA GLY A 6 -4.53 0.15 -19.82
C GLY A 6 -5.62 -0.57 -19.02
N ASP A 7 -6.45 -1.32 -19.74
CA ASP A 7 -7.70 -1.93 -19.24
C ASP A 7 -7.48 -3.28 -18.55
N SER A 8 -6.24 -3.70 -18.39
CA SER A 8 -5.93 -4.98 -17.77
C SER A 8 -4.74 -4.88 -16.82
N ARG A 9 -4.69 -5.80 -15.86
CA ARG A 9 -3.56 -5.94 -14.93
C ARG A 9 -2.24 -6.17 -15.67
N GLU A 10 -2.29 -6.86 -16.81
CA GLU A 10 -1.14 -7.13 -17.68
C GLU A 10 -0.58 -5.82 -18.29
N LEU A 11 -1.44 -4.93 -18.81
CA LEU A 11 -1.01 -3.66 -19.38
C LEU A 11 -0.45 -2.72 -18.32
N ILE A 12 -1.12 -2.63 -17.17
CA ILE A 12 -0.65 -1.86 -16.02
C ILE A 12 0.73 -2.34 -15.58
N ALA A 13 0.96 -3.65 -15.59
CA ALA A 13 2.24 -4.24 -15.19
C ALA A 13 3.39 -3.85 -16.13
N ILE A 14 3.15 -3.84 -17.44
CA ILE A 14 4.14 -3.38 -18.44
C ILE A 14 4.51 -1.91 -18.20
N GLU A 15 3.51 -1.05 -17.97
CA GLU A 15 3.73 0.35 -17.67
C GLU A 15 4.57 0.53 -16.39
N LYS A 16 4.24 -0.22 -15.33
CA LYS A 16 5.00 -0.19 -14.07
C LYS A 16 6.43 -0.71 -14.24
N ALA A 17 6.65 -1.70 -15.10
CA ALA A 17 8.00 -2.20 -15.41
C ALA A 17 8.87 -1.14 -16.10
N GLY A 18 8.28 -0.10 -16.70
CA GLY A 18 9.00 1.00 -17.35
C GLY A 18 9.95 1.79 -16.46
N VAL A 19 9.87 1.66 -15.13
CA VAL A 19 10.84 2.26 -14.20
C VAL A 19 12.15 1.49 -14.11
N VAL A 20 12.13 0.21 -14.48
CA VAL A 20 13.29 -0.69 -14.38
C VAL A 20 14.28 -0.41 -15.52
N ARG A 21 15.55 -0.48 -15.23
CA ARG A 21 16.64 -0.33 -16.22
C ARG A 21 17.39 -1.65 -16.37
N PRO A 22 17.97 -1.92 -17.54
CA PRO A 22 18.74 -3.15 -17.78
C PRO A 22 19.79 -3.41 -16.71
N GLY A 23 19.80 -4.63 -16.16
CA GLY A 23 20.76 -5.07 -15.15
C GLY A 23 20.52 -4.51 -13.74
N GLN A 24 19.47 -3.70 -13.51
CA GLN A 24 19.15 -3.20 -12.17
C GLN A 24 18.44 -4.26 -11.32
N PRO A 25 18.66 -4.26 -9.99
CA PRO A 25 17.84 -5.03 -9.08
C PRO A 25 16.39 -4.47 -9.07
N CYS A 26 15.43 -5.39 -9.10
CA CYS A 26 14.02 -5.06 -9.04
C CYS A 26 13.35 -5.91 -7.96
N VAL A 27 12.74 -5.25 -6.97
CA VAL A 27 11.97 -5.90 -5.91
C VAL A 27 10.50 -5.88 -6.27
N VAL A 28 9.89 -7.06 -6.32
CA VAL A 28 8.47 -7.24 -6.65
C VAL A 28 7.73 -7.73 -5.41
N ALA A 29 6.78 -6.94 -4.93
CA ALA A 29 5.98 -7.21 -3.74
C ALA A 29 4.58 -7.79 -4.06
N ASP A 30 4.28 -8.01 -5.32
CA ASP A 30 3.07 -8.69 -5.75
C ASP A 30 3.23 -10.21 -5.59
N PRO A 31 2.39 -10.89 -4.77
CA PRO A 31 2.50 -12.34 -4.57
C PRO A 31 2.04 -13.15 -5.78
N ASP A 32 1.30 -12.53 -6.70
CA ASP A 32 0.79 -13.11 -7.94
C ASP A 32 1.04 -12.14 -9.10
N PRO A 33 2.32 -11.91 -9.49
CA PRO A 33 2.66 -10.91 -10.49
C PRO A 33 2.17 -11.33 -11.88
N PRO A 34 1.62 -10.41 -12.70
CA PRO A 34 1.22 -10.69 -14.07
C PRO A 34 2.38 -11.25 -14.92
N ASN A 35 2.06 -12.13 -15.86
CA ASN A 35 3.08 -12.72 -16.74
C ASN A 35 3.80 -11.67 -17.59
N SER A 36 3.11 -10.61 -17.98
CA SER A 36 3.71 -9.47 -18.69
C SER A 36 4.79 -8.76 -17.86
N LEU A 37 4.61 -8.63 -16.54
CA LEU A 37 5.65 -8.10 -15.66
C LEU A 37 6.89 -8.97 -15.70
N ILE A 38 6.72 -10.28 -15.47
CA ILE A 38 7.82 -11.24 -15.44
C ILE A 38 8.58 -11.21 -16.77
N SER A 39 7.86 -11.35 -17.90
CA SER A 39 8.46 -11.33 -19.23
C SER A 39 9.19 -10.04 -19.56
N THR A 40 8.66 -8.89 -19.10
CA THR A 40 9.30 -7.58 -19.32
C THR A 40 10.58 -7.46 -18.50
N LEU A 41 10.58 -7.89 -17.25
CA LEU A 41 11.74 -7.87 -16.37
C LEU A 41 12.85 -8.80 -16.88
N ASP A 42 12.47 -9.98 -17.36
CA ASP A 42 13.41 -10.94 -17.99
C ASP A 42 14.03 -10.37 -19.28
N ALA A 43 13.21 -9.73 -20.13
CA ALA A 43 13.70 -9.10 -21.37
C ALA A 43 14.66 -7.92 -21.08
N LEU A 44 14.48 -7.21 -19.96
CA LEU A 44 15.39 -6.17 -19.49
C LEU A 44 16.67 -6.73 -18.84
N GLY A 45 16.75 -8.03 -18.58
CA GLY A 45 17.84 -8.65 -17.84
C GLY A 45 17.92 -8.13 -16.39
N ALA A 46 16.78 -7.78 -15.80
CA ALA A 46 16.73 -7.30 -14.42
C ALA A 46 17.03 -8.44 -13.44
N THR A 47 17.76 -8.13 -12.37
CA THR A 47 17.90 -9.07 -11.25
C THR A 47 16.67 -8.94 -10.33
N THR A 48 15.78 -9.91 -10.39
CA THR A 48 14.47 -9.84 -9.76
C THR A 48 14.44 -10.52 -8.39
N PHE A 49 13.71 -9.90 -7.45
CA PHE A 49 13.49 -10.40 -6.09
C PHE A 49 12.00 -10.39 -5.80
N PHE A 50 11.34 -11.52 -6.00
CA PHE A 50 9.89 -11.68 -5.80
C PHE A 50 9.58 -12.04 -4.34
N ILE A 51 8.48 -11.48 -3.82
CA ILE A 51 7.93 -11.90 -2.53
C ILE A 51 7.53 -13.39 -2.57
N ASN A 52 7.67 -14.07 -1.45
CA ASN A 52 7.44 -15.51 -1.27
C ASN A 52 8.37 -16.44 -2.07
N ARG A 53 9.35 -15.88 -2.77
CA ARG A 53 10.41 -16.61 -3.46
C ARG A 53 11.79 -16.24 -2.90
N GLU A 54 12.30 -15.06 -3.26
CA GLU A 54 13.60 -14.58 -2.80
C GLU A 54 13.52 -13.90 -1.43
N TRP A 55 12.38 -13.28 -1.09
CA TRP A 55 12.15 -12.65 0.21
C TRP A 55 10.73 -12.89 0.69
N ARG A 56 10.46 -12.69 1.97
CA ARG A 56 9.11 -12.88 2.53
C ARG A 56 8.90 -12.08 3.82
N VAL A 57 7.61 -11.86 4.13
CA VAL A 57 7.15 -11.32 5.41
C VAL A 57 6.08 -12.26 5.97
N VAL A 58 6.30 -12.75 7.19
CA VAL A 58 5.37 -13.67 7.88
C VAL A 58 5.36 -13.35 9.36
N GLY A 59 4.19 -13.13 9.95
CA GLY A 59 4.04 -12.94 11.40
C GLY A 59 4.84 -11.76 11.96
N GLY A 60 4.99 -10.67 11.20
CA GLY A 60 5.79 -9.51 11.61
C GLY A 60 7.30 -9.68 11.45
N GLU A 61 7.77 -10.82 10.98
CA GLU A 61 9.18 -11.05 10.67
C GLU A 61 9.39 -10.96 9.14
N MET A 62 10.43 -10.25 8.72
CA MET A 62 10.91 -10.25 7.35
C MET A 62 12.15 -11.13 7.21
N GLN A 63 12.20 -11.93 6.14
CA GLN A 63 13.40 -12.61 5.68
C GLN A 63 13.81 -12.08 4.31
N THR A 64 15.05 -11.60 4.19
CA THR A 64 15.61 -11.06 2.94
C THR A 64 16.14 -12.17 2.03
N SER A 65 16.51 -11.81 0.79
CA SER A 65 17.13 -12.72 -0.18
C SER A 65 18.51 -13.24 0.25
N SER A 66 19.20 -12.53 1.13
CA SER A 66 20.45 -12.99 1.77
C SER A 66 20.21 -13.83 3.02
N HIS A 67 18.95 -14.24 3.28
CA HIS A 67 18.52 -15.01 4.45
C HIS A 67 18.66 -14.30 5.80
N ARG A 68 18.90 -13.00 5.82
CA ARG A 68 18.84 -12.20 7.06
C ARG A 68 17.40 -12.06 7.51
N ARG A 69 17.19 -11.97 8.83
CA ARG A 69 15.88 -11.83 9.43
C ARG A 69 15.82 -10.56 10.25
N TYR A 70 14.69 -9.86 10.13
CA TYR A 70 14.42 -8.62 10.85
C TYR A 70 13.00 -8.65 11.40
N GLN A 71 12.84 -8.23 12.65
CA GLN A 71 11.53 -7.99 13.23
C GLN A 71 11.00 -6.64 12.75
N LEU A 72 9.87 -6.65 12.09
CA LEU A 72 9.22 -5.41 11.65
C LEU A 72 8.55 -4.71 12.83
N PRO A 73 8.59 -3.38 12.91
CA PRO A 73 7.89 -2.65 13.96
C PRO A 73 6.38 -2.68 13.73
N ASP A 74 5.63 -2.82 14.83
CA ASP A 74 4.17 -2.72 14.84
C ASP A 74 3.70 -1.25 14.86
N ASN A 75 2.40 -1.04 14.58
CA ASN A 75 1.71 0.25 14.73
C ASN A 75 2.33 1.41 13.95
N THR A 76 2.87 1.15 12.77
CA THR A 76 3.54 2.15 11.94
C THR A 76 2.60 2.88 10.98
N GLY A 77 1.40 2.37 10.72
CA GLY A 77 0.55 2.77 9.59
C GLY A 77 1.12 2.33 8.23
N LEU A 78 2.24 1.61 8.22
CA LEU A 78 2.84 1.03 7.03
C LEU A 78 2.50 -0.46 6.95
N LEU A 79 2.20 -0.93 5.76
CA LEU A 79 1.97 -2.36 5.53
C LEU A 79 3.26 -3.15 5.74
N PRO A 80 3.21 -4.29 6.43
CA PRO A 80 4.38 -5.15 6.60
C PRO A 80 5.05 -5.53 5.27
N VAL A 81 4.26 -5.80 4.23
CA VAL A 81 4.79 -6.12 2.89
C VAL A 81 5.54 -4.93 2.27
N ASN A 82 5.06 -3.71 2.46
CA ASN A 82 5.72 -2.50 1.95
C ASN A 82 7.02 -2.21 2.71
N MET A 83 7.01 -2.40 4.04
CA MET A 83 8.23 -2.33 4.84
C MET A 83 9.26 -3.36 4.37
N GLY A 84 8.83 -4.61 4.17
CA GLY A 84 9.67 -5.68 3.65
C GLY A 84 10.26 -5.37 2.28
N ALA A 85 9.45 -4.87 1.36
CA ALA A 85 9.92 -4.45 0.02
C ALA A 85 10.98 -3.34 0.10
N ALA A 86 10.77 -2.35 0.98
CA ALA A 86 11.74 -1.27 1.19
C ALA A 86 13.06 -1.79 1.78
N ILE A 87 12.99 -2.68 2.79
CA ILE A 87 14.17 -3.31 3.38
C ILE A 87 14.92 -4.15 2.34
N GLN A 88 14.20 -4.96 1.55
CA GLN A 88 14.80 -5.76 0.48
C GLN A 88 15.47 -4.86 -0.57
N ALA A 89 14.82 -3.76 -0.96
CA ALA A 89 15.38 -2.81 -1.91
C ALA A 89 16.65 -2.13 -1.37
N LEU A 90 16.67 -1.73 -0.10
CA LEU A 90 17.86 -1.18 0.55
C LEU A 90 19.00 -2.20 0.59
N GLU A 91 18.71 -3.46 0.94
CA GLU A 91 19.73 -4.50 0.97
C GLU A 91 20.36 -4.76 -0.40
N VAL A 92 19.55 -4.93 -1.44
CA VAL A 92 20.06 -5.22 -2.80
C VAL A 92 20.68 -4.02 -3.48
N SER A 93 20.37 -2.81 -3.03
CA SER A 93 21.00 -1.58 -3.53
C SER A 93 22.47 -1.45 -3.09
N GLY A 94 22.84 -2.07 -1.98
CA GLY A 94 24.17 -1.93 -1.38
C GLY A 94 24.52 -0.51 -0.90
N LEU A 95 23.55 0.41 -0.89
CA LEU A 95 23.77 1.81 -0.49
C LEU A 95 23.98 1.98 1.00
N VAL A 96 23.37 1.10 1.79
CA VAL A 96 23.45 1.11 3.26
C VAL A 96 23.55 -0.31 3.79
N THR A 97 24.15 -0.47 4.96
CA THR A 97 24.08 -1.73 5.69
C THR A 97 22.75 -1.80 6.40
N VAL A 98 21.93 -2.78 6.05
CA VAL A 98 20.67 -3.03 6.75
C VAL A 98 20.94 -3.84 8.01
N ASP A 99 20.48 -3.32 9.14
CA ASP A 99 20.47 -3.98 10.46
C ASP A 99 19.14 -3.76 11.18
N GLN A 100 18.94 -4.39 12.31
CA GLN A 100 17.68 -4.25 13.09
C GLN A 100 17.46 -2.80 13.57
N SER A 101 18.54 -2.05 13.82
CA SER A 101 18.43 -0.65 14.24
C SER A 101 17.81 0.21 13.12
N LEU A 102 18.27 0.05 11.88
CA LEU A 102 17.69 0.70 10.71
C LEU A 102 16.22 0.30 10.52
N VAL A 103 15.90 -0.97 10.66
CA VAL A 103 14.51 -1.46 10.54
C VAL A 103 13.61 -0.83 11.62
N ASN A 104 14.11 -0.70 12.85
CA ASN A 104 13.34 -0.07 13.94
C ASN A 104 13.01 1.40 13.66
N HIS A 105 13.79 2.11 12.84
CA HIS A 105 13.47 3.48 12.45
C HIS A 105 12.18 3.59 11.61
N LEU A 106 11.74 2.50 10.97
CA LEU A 106 10.44 2.47 10.29
C LEU A 106 9.28 2.77 11.24
N ALA A 107 9.41 2.50 12.54
CA ALA A 107 8.42 2.86 13.56
C ALA A 107 8.16 4.37 13.64
N SER A 108 9.12 5.20 13.24
CA SER A 108 8.99 6.67 13.23
C SER A 108 8.53 7.24 11.88
N VAL A 109 8.52 6.43 10.82
CA VAL A 109 8.09 6.89 9.49
C VAL A 109 6.58 7.18 9.52
N ARG A 110 6.21 8.36 9.08
CA ARG A 110 4.82 8.77 8.92
C ARG A 110 4.64 9.31 7.51
N LEU A 111 3.64 8.76 6.82
CA LEU A 111 3.25 9.21 5.50
C LEU A 111 1.85 9.81 5.61
N THR A 112 1.72 11.11 5.37
CA THR A 112 0.42 11.79 5.41
C THR A 112 -0.59 11.08 4.50
N GLY A 113 -1.77 10.81 5.05
CA GLY A 113 -2.80 10.08 4.31
C GLY A 113 -2.54 8.56 4.18
N ARG A 114 -1.71 7.99 5.03
CA ARG A 114 -1.54 6.53 5.18
C ARG A 114 -1.82 6.16 6.63
N LEU A 115 -3.08 5.87 6.95
CA LEU A 115 -3.57 5.60 8.31
C LEU A 115 -3.01 6.61 9.32
N SER A 116 -2.92 7.89 8.90
CA SER A 116 -2.35 8.96 9.73
C SER A 116 -3.31 9.31 10.85
N ARG A 117 -2.94 9.06 12.09
CA ARG A 117 -3.75 9.34 13.29
C ARG A 117 -3.41 10.70 13.85
N ILE A 118 -4.42 11.51 14.10
CA ILE A 118 -4.33 12.81 14.76
C ILE A 118 -5.29 12.78 15.93
N GLN A 119 -4.75 12.82 17.13
CA GLN A 119 -5.55 12.89 18.37
C GLN A 119 -5.84 14.34 18.72
N THR A 120 -7.11 14.65 18.97
CA THR A 120 -7.56 15.91 19.53
C THR A 120 -8.14 15.68 20.92
N GLU A 121 -8.62 16.73 21.57
CA GLU A 121 -9.30 16.62 22.89
C GLU A 121 -10.65 15.91 22.76
N ASP A 122 -11.35 16.11 21.63
CA ASP A 122 -12.74 15.67 21.45
C ASP A 122 -12.87 14.42 20.57
N PHE A 123 -11.94 14.18 19.64
CA PHE A 123 -12.01 13.08 18.69
C PHE A 123 -10.63 12.65 18.20
N GLU A 124 -10.59 11.46 17.60
CA GLU A 124 -9.45 10.99 16.83
C GLU A 124 -9.79 11.12 15.33
N LEU A 125 -8.87 11.72 14.56
CA LEU A 125 -8.96 11.79 13.11
C LEU A 125 -8.00 10.78 12.48
N VAL A 126 -8.53 9.91 11.62
CA VAL A 126 -7.73 9.01 10.78
C VAL A 126 -7.79 9.52 9.34
N LEU A 127 -6.64 9.86 8.79
CA LEU A 127 -6.51 10.28 7.39
C LEU A 127 -5.94 9.12 6.56
N ASP A 128 -6.66 8.74 5.52
CA ASP A 128 -6.20 7.73 4.58
C ASP A 128 -6.57 8.10 3.13
N VAL A 129 -5.73 7.73 2.19
CA VAL A 129 -5.96 7.93 0.74
C VAL A 129 -6.40 6.62 0.06
N ALA A 130 -7.05 5.73 0.79
CA ALA A 130 -7.61 4.51 0.24
C ALA A 130 -8.52 4.83 -0.95
N HIS A 131 -8.26 4.19 -2.09
CA HIS A 131 -8.92 4.49 -3.35
C HIS A 131 -9.14 3.25 -4.24
N ASN A 132 -8.96 2.07 -3.69
CA ASN A 132 -9.25 0.78 -4.30
C ASN A 132 -9.68 -0.23 -3.23
N VAL A 133 -10.21 -1.37 -3.66
CA VAL A 133 -10.77 -2.42 -2.80
C VAL A 133 -9.76 -2.89 -1.75
N GLU A 134 -8.51 -3.09 -2.15
CA GLU A 134 -7.46 -3.58 -1.25
C GLU A 134 -7.13 -2.56 -0.15
N SER A 135 -6.91 -1.29 -0.51
CA SER A 135 -6.58 -0.26 0.47
C SER A 135 -7.76 0.06 1.41
N VAL A 136 -8.99 -0.01 0.92
CA VAL A 136 -10.19 0.12 1.76
C VAL A 136 -10.33 -1.05 2.72
N SER A 137 -10.09 -2.29 2.26
CA SER A 137 -10.08 -3.46 3.15
C SER A 137 -9.08 -3.30 4.31
N GLN A 138 -7.91 -2.72 4.04
CA GLN A 138 -6.92 -2.44 5.08
C GLN A 138 -7.36 -1.34 6.05
N LEU A 139 -8.01 -0.28 5.55
CA LEU A 139 -8.58 0.75 6.42
C LEU A 139 -9.67 0.16 7.33
N VAL A 140 -10.57 -0.66 6.79
CA VAL A 140 -11.62 -1.33 7.57
C VAL A 140 -11.01 -2.27 8.61
N GLN A 141 -10.00 -3.05 8.24
CA GLN A 141 -9.28 -3.91 9.19
C GLN A 141 -8.63 -3.08 10.30
N PHE A 142 -7.98 -1.97 9.95
CA PHE A 142 -7.39 -1.05 10.93
C PHE A 142 -8.43 -0.52 11.92
N LEU A 143 -9.60 -0.08 11.44
CA LEU A 143 -10.68 0.40 12.31
C LEU A 143 -11.22 -0.72 13.23
N THR A 144 -11.30 -1.95 12.71
CA THR A 144 -11.72 -3.12 13.48
C THR A 144 -10.72 -3.47 14.59
N ASP A 145 -9.43 -3.35 14.31
CA ASP A 145 -8.37 -3.65 15.28
C ASP A 145 -8.18 -2.52 16.31
N HIS A 146 -8.72 -1.32 16.03
CA HIS A 146 -8.65 -0.14 16.90
C HIS A 146 -10.05 0.42 17.21
N PRO A 147 -10.91 -0.37 17.91
CA PRO A 147 -12.28 0.04 18.18
C PRO A 147 -12.31 1.28 19.09
N VAL A 148 -13.27 2.15 18.84
CA VAL A 148 -13.55 3.33 19.68
C VAL A 148 -14.85 3.15 20.46
N SER A 149 -15.00 3.86 21.59
CA SER A 149 -16.23 3.78 22.39
C SER A 149 -17.36 4.67 21.85
N GLY A 150 -17.05 5.57 20.92
CA GLY A 150 -17.99 6.49 20.29
C GLY A 150 -18.38 6.04 18.90
N LYS A 151 -18.90 6.99 18.10
CA LYS A 151 -19.24 6.78 16.71
C LYS A 151 -18.03 6.96 15.80
N THR A 152 -18.00 6.19 14.72
CA THR A 152 -17.04 6.36 13.63
C THR A 152 -17.74 7.01 12.44
N ALA A 153 -17.36 8.24 12.11
CA ALA A 153 -17.89 8.99 10.98
C ALA A 153 -16.88 9.00 9.81
N ALA A 154 -17.37 8.72 8.59
CA ALA A 154 -16.58 8.86 7.37
C ALA A 154 -16.81 10.22 6.75
N VAL A 155 -15.73 10.94 6.42
CA VAL A 155 -15.74 12.07 5.48
C VAL A 155 -15.15 11.56 4.18
N PHE A 156 -15.99 11.39 3.13
CA PHE A 156 -15.63 10.64 1.95
C PHE A 156 -15.78 11.45 0.66
N GLY A 157 -14.75 11.45 -0.14
CA GLY A 157 -14.75 11.95 -1.51
C GLY A 157 -13.84 11.08 -2.36
N VAL A 158 -14.23 10.80 -3.60
CA VAL A 158 -13.56 9.82 -4.45
C VAL A 158 -13.60 10.24 -5.92
N MET A 159 -12.63 9.75 -6.70
CA MET A 159 -12.63 9.92 -8.15
C MET A 159 -13.58 8.92 -8.82
N GLY A 160 -14.31 9.38 -9.86
CA GLY A 160 -15.32 8.58 -10.55
C GLY A 160 -14.79 7.34 -11.28
N ASP A 161 -13.48 7.25 -11.50
CA ASP A 161 -12.80 6.11 -12.14
C ASP A 161 -12.51 4.94 -11.17
N LYS A 162 -13.00 4.99 -9.92
CA LYS A 162 -12.73 3.98 -8.89
C LYS A 162 -13.88 2.96 -8.77
N PRO A 163 -13.60 1.74 -8.31
CA PRO A 163 -14.62 0.71 -8.09
C PRO A 163 -15.44 0.99 -6.81
N ILE A 164 -16.24 2.05 -6.84
CA ILE A 164 -16.88 2.63 -5.65
C ILE A 164 -17.83 1.65 -4.98
N HIS A 165 -18.62 0.91 -5.76
CA HIS A 165 -19.57 -0.07 -5.20
C HIS A 165 -18.84 -1.14 -4.37
N ASP A 166 -17.75 -1.68 -4.90
CA ASP A 166 -16.96 -2.70 -4.20
C ASP A 166 -16.28 -2.13 -2.95
N MET A 167 -15.82 -0.88 -3.03
CA MET A 167 -15.22 -0.18 -1.88
C MET A 167 -16.25 0.07 -0.78
N LEU A 168 -17.45 0.57 -1.12
CA LEU A 168 -18.52 0.86 -0.16
C LEU A 168 -19.06 -0.40 0.49
N ALA A 169 -19.16 -1.50 -0.26
CA ALA A 169 -19.60 -2.79 0.30
C ALA A 169 -18.68 -3.28 1.44
N LEU A 170 -17.38 -3.00 1.38
CA LEU A 170 -16.45 -3.32 2.47
C LEU A 170 -16.64 -2.41 3.70
N CYS A 171 -17.14 -1.20 3.49
CA CYS A 171 -17.29 -0.19 4.53
C CYS A 171 -18.62 -0.27 5.29
N GLU A 172 -19.58 -1.08 4.86
CA GLU A 172 -20.97 -1.08 5.32
C GLU A 172 -21.11 -1.15 6.86
N SER A 173 -20.24 -1.90 7.52
CA SER A 173 -20.25 -2.06 8.98
C SER A 173 -19.17 -1.28 9.72
N ALA A 174 -18.33 -0.53 9.01
CA ALA A 174 -17.18 0.15 9.60
C ALA A 174 -17.47 1.58 10.06
N PHE A 175 -18.56 2.19 9.57
CA PHE A 175 -18.92 3.56 9.84
C PHE A 175 -20.37 3.70 10.27
N ASP A 176 -20.60 4.51 11.32
CA ASP A 176 -21.93 4.85 11.82
C ASP A 176 -22.58 6.00 11.05
N GLU A 177 -21.76 6.90 10.51
CA GLU A 177 -22.20 8.11 9.81
C GLU A 177 -21.34 8.39 8.57
N TRP A 178 -21.96 8.96 7.54
CA TRP A 178 -21.28 9.31 6.29
C TRP A 178 -21.51 10.79 5.94
N HIS A 179 -20.43 11.49 5.67
CA HIS A 179 -20.40 12.86 5.16
C HIS A 179 -19.73 12.85 3.79
N LEU A 180 -20.52 12.95 2.75
CA LEU A 180 -19.99 12.99 1.38
C LEU A 180 -19.52 14.40 1.06
N ILE A 181 -18.34 14.51 0.48
CA ILE A 181 -17.79 15.79 0.02
C ILE A 181 -17.74 15.83 -1.50
N ASP A 182 -18.31 16.91 -2.05
CA ASP A 182 -18.21 17.20 -3.46
C ASP A 182 -16.86 17.88 -3.77
N LEU A 183 -16.09 17.25 -4.63
CA LEU A 183 -14.81 17.77 -5.13
C LEU A 183 -15.01 18.46 -6.50
N CYS A 184 -16.03 19.30 -6.62
CA CYS A 184 -16.50 19.91 -7.88
C CYS A 184 -15.41 20.65 -8.67
N HIS A 185 -14.33 21.08 -8.03
CA HIS A 185 -13.17 21.70 -8.69
C HIS A 185 -12.16 20.68 -9.24
N VAL A 186 -12.39 19.38 -9.05
CA VAL A 186 -11.55 18.29 -9.56
C VAL A 186 -12.31 17.60 -10.71
N PRO A 187 -11.90 17.75 -11.97
CA PRO A 187 -12.67 17.27 -13.14
C PRO A 187 -13.00 15.78 -13.16
N ARG A 188 -12.26 14.96 -12.40
CA ARG A 188 -12.44 13.50 -12.32
C ARG A 188 -13.16 13.05 -11.06
N ALA A 189 -13.54 13.98 -10.20
CA ALA A 189 -14.25 13.63 -8.98
C ALA A 189 -15.64 13.10 -9.30
N MET A 190 -16.11 12.19 -8.45
CA MET A 190 -17.51 11.76 -8.49
C MET A 190 -18.38 12.84 -7.89
N SER A 191 -19.55 13.08 -8.53
CA SER A 191 -20.61 13.91 -7.94
C SER A 191 -21.23 13.22 -6.74
N THR A 192 -21.72 14.00 -5.80
CA THR A 192 -22.50 13.51 -4.65
C THR A 192 -24.00 13.38 -4.96
N ASP A 193 -24.42 13.74 -6.18
CA ASP A 193 -25.81 13.64 -6.66
C ASP A 193 -26.16 12.22 -7.17
#